data_2042aaaec9886c5cc86a2255167d51f0
#
_entry.id   2042aaaec9886c5cc86a2255167d51f0
#
_cell.length_a   1.000
_cell.length_b   1.000
_cell.length_c   1.000
_cell.angle_alpha   90.00
_cell.angle_beta   90.00
_cell.angle_gamma   90.00
#
_symmetry.space_group_name_H-M   'P 1'
#
loop_
_entity.id
_entity.type
_entity.pdbx_description
1 polymer ?
#
loop_
_entity_poly.entity_id
_entity_poly.type
_entity_poly.pdbx_seq_one_letter_code
_entity_poly.pdbx_strand_id
1 'polypeptide(L)'
;MLVRSHRRVLAAAIGVVLSVGVAVPASAAPASPEPISSAQRLLALRGLMAVLDARSRLVPNSVTGWYVDPASNSVVVSTTDDAAARTFTAGQRNVRIEHVNARPRLLADLRGGDTITTSVGGRCSVGFNAISGRTRYVITAGHCTKLGGTWSGPDGTAIGPVAKTTFPGHDFGLVEVTSKAWQQTHDVDSDDGYLNVAGDAPAAVGDQACLSGSTSGHHCGKVEAVDETVNYGDGDVVNGLTRTNMCAEAGDSGGSIMSGTQAQGTLSGGTGGCLLGGQTYYQPIREVLSAYGLTLLTGPPSADER
;
A
#
# COMPACT_ATOMS: atom_id res chain seq x y z
N MET A 1 -67.72 -5.07 -122.94
CA MET A 1 -68.37 -3.79 -122.54
C MET A 1 -67.97 -3.50 -121.12
N LEU A 2 -67.31 -2.43 -120.94
CA LEU A 2 -66.64 -2.05 -119.70
C LEU A 2 -67.63 -1.63 -118.62
N VAL A 3 -67.41 -2.09 -117.42
CA VAL A 3 -67.94 -1.44 -116.17
C VAL A 3 -66.78 -1.14 -115.23
N ARG A 4 -66.58 0.14 -115.04
CA ARG A 4 -65.57 0.63 -114.12
C ARG A 4 -66.11 0.53 -112.67
N SER A 5 -65.39 -0.15 -111.80
CA SER A 5 -65.62 -0.10 -110.34
C SER A 5 -64.72 0.88 -109.65
N HIS A 6 -65.34 1.82 -108.95
CA HIS A 6 -64.61 2.84 -108.12
C HIS A 6 -64.34 2.24 -106.72
N ARG A 7 -63.11 2.02 -106.42
CA ARG A 7 -62.69 1.71 -105.05
C ARG A 7 -62.47 2.96 -104.25
N ARG A 8 -63.23 3.19 -103.21
CA ARG A 8 -62.99 4.24 -102.22
C ARG A 8 -61.88 3.78 -101.25
N VAL A 9 -60.85 4.54 -101.12
CA VAL A 9 -59.78 4.36 -100.15
C VAL A 9 -60.22 5.05 -98.84
N LEU A 10 -60.41 4.22 -97.78
CA LEU A 10 -60.53 4.79 -96.41
C LEU A 10 -59.15 5.01 -95.86
N ALA A 11 -58.82 6.26 -95.50
CA ALA A 11 -57.64 6.59 -94.74
C ALA A 11 -57.93 6.37 -93.28
N ALA A 12 -57.21 5.38 -92.65
CA ALA A 12 -57.23 5.15 -91.20
C ALA A 12 -56.22 6.09 -90.55
N ALA A 13 -56.70 7.00 -89.76
CA ALA A 13 -55.86 7.83 -88.90
C ALA A 13 -55.43 7.05 -87.64
N ILE A 14 -54.14 6.78 -87.54
CA ILE A 14 -53.53 6.15 -86.27
C ILE A 14 -53.24 7.26 -85.27
N GLY A 15 -54.10 7.37 -84.26
CA GLY A 15 -53.86 8.26 -83.13
C GLY A 15 -52.78 7.63 -82.19
N VAL A 16 -51.64 8.30 -82.12
CA VAL A 16 -50.60 7.93 -81.10
C VAL A 16 -51.00 8.57 -79.78
N VAL A 17 -51.42 7.72 -78.83
CA VAL A 17 -51.60 8.14 -77.38
C VAL A 17 -50.28 8.14 -76.70
N LEU A 18 -49.66 9.26 -76.46
CA LEU A 18 -48.50 9.39 -75.48
C LEU A 18 -49.04 9.24 -74.07
N SER A 19 -48.81 8.08 -73.45
CA SER A 19 -48.96 7.87 -71.98
C SER A 19 -47.76 8.46 -71.28
N VAL A 20 -47.92 9.65 -70.65
CA VAL A 20 -46.96 10.22 -69.73
C VAL A 20 -47.06 9.38 -68.44
N GLY A 21 -46.12 8.39 -68.25
CA GLY A 21 -45.96 7.67 -67.03
C GLY A 21 -45.35 8.57 -65.96
N VAL A 22 -46.16 9.00 -64.99
CA VAL A 22 -45.66 9.66 -63.79
C VAL A 22 -44.94 8.59 -62.97
N ALA A 23 -43.60 8.60 -63.01
CA ALA A 23 -42.79 7.80 -62.11
C ALA A 23 -42.97 8.30 -60.68
N VAL A 24 -43.67 7.56 -59.83
CA VAL A 24 -43.74 7.76 -58.40
C VAL A 24 -42.35 7.38 -57.85
N PRO A 25 -41.62 8.30 -57.17
CA PRO A 25 -40.35 7.90 -56.55
C PRO A 25 -40.62 6.82 -55.54
N ALA A 26 -39.94 5.66 -55.68
CA ALA A 26 -39.96 4.60 -54.68
C ALA A 26 -39.48 5.17 -53.34
N SER A 27 -40.37 5.12 -52.34
CA SER A 27 -40.04 5.55 -50.99
C SER A 27 -38.85 4.67 -50.53
N ALA A 28 -37.66 5.28 -50.36
CA ALA A 28 -36.50 4.57 -49.85
C ALA A 28 -36.87 4.02 -48.48
N ALA A 29 -36.79 2.73 -48.31
CA ALA A 29 -36.91 2.09 -46.99
C ALA A 29 -35.90 2.73 -46.03
N PRO A 30 -36.29 2.99 -44.76
CA PRO A 30 -35.35 3.57 -43.80
C PRO A 30 -34.09 2.69 -43.73
N ALA A 31 -32.95 3.31 -43.97
CA ALA A 31 -31.66 2.61 -43.87
C ALA A 31 -31.53 1.97 -42.50
N SER A 32 -31.21 0.70 -42.43
CA SER A 32 -30.94 0.02 -41.18
C SER A 32 -29.82 0.78 -40.46
N PRO A 33 -29.95 1.04 -39.14
CA PRO A 33 -28.94 1.79 -38.41
C PRO A 33 -27.59 1.04 -38.55
N GLU A 34 -26.57 1.75 -38.99
CA GLU A 34 -25.22 1.19 -39.10
C GLU A 34 -24.74 0.68 -37.72
N PRO A 35 -24.06 -0.44 -37.68
CA PRO A 35 -23.53 -0.97 -36.42
C PRO A 35 -22.51 0.00 -35.83
N ILE A 36 -22.76 0.41 -34.57
CA ILE A 36 -21.87 1.30 -33.82
C ILE A 36 -20.45 0.76 -33.83
N SER A 37 -19.47 1.55 -34.27
CA SER A 37 -18.07 1.13 -34.34
C SER A 37 -17.47 0.89 -32.93
N SER A 38 -16.40 0.09 -32.86
CA SER A 38 -15.68 -0.15 -31.58
C SER A 38 -15.16 1.14 -30.96
N ALA A 39 -14.74 2.11 -31.77
CA ALA A 39 -14.30 3.43 -31.29
C ALA A 39 -15.45 4.23 -30.66
N GLN A 40 -16.64 4.21 -31.26
CA GLN A 40 -17.81 4.89 -30.71
C GLN A 40 -18.29 4.25 -29.41
N ARG A 41 -18.22 2.90 -29.29
CA ARG A 41 -18.52 2.19 -28.03
C ARG A 41 -17.54 2.59 -26.93
N LEU A 42 -16.25 2.61 -27.22
CA LEU A 42 -15.24 2.99 -26.25
C LEU A 42 -15.41 4.45 -25.78
N LEU A 43 -15.76 5.36 -26.70
CA LEU A 43 -16.03 6.75 -26.35
C LEU A 43 -17.25 6.86 -25.42
N ALA A 44 -18.32 6.12 -25.68
CA ALA A 44 -19.51 6.08 -24.82
C ALA A 44 -19.18 5.55 -23.41
N LEU A 45 -18.36 4.49 -23.31
CA LEU A 45 -17.92 3.95 -22.01
C LEU A 45 -17.03 4.93 -21.24
N ARG A 46 -16.14 5.65 -21.91
CA ARG A 46 -15.34 6.72 -21.28
C ARG A 46 -16.21 7.87 -20.79
N GLY A 47 -17.27 8.22 -21.53
CA GLY A 47 -18.27 9.18 -21.08
C GLY A 47 -18.99 8.72 -19.81
N LEU A 48 -19.39 7.44 -19.75
CA LEU A 48 -19.97 6.87 -18.55
C LEU A 48 -18.98 6.88 -17.37
N MET A 49 -17.72 6.54 -17.59
CA MET A 49 -16.67 6.61 -16.56
C MET A 49 -16.55 8.03 -16.01
N ALA A 50 -16.53 9.06 -16.87
CA ALA A 50 -16.47 10.45 -16.44
C ALA A 50 -17.70 10.86 -15.59
N VAL A 51 -18.88 10.30 -15.86
CA VAL A 51 -20.07 10.52 -15.01
C VAL A 51 -19.88 9.92 -13.61
N LEU A 52 -19.29 8.73 -13.51
CA LEU A 52 -18.99 8.10 -12.21
C LEU A 52 -17.89 8.86 -11.47
N ASP A 53 -16.84 9.31 -12.16
CA ASP A 53 -15.76 10.13 -11.62
C ASP A 53 -16.28 11.44 -11.01
N ALA A 54 -17.21 12.09 -11.70
CA ALA A 54 -17.87 13.30 -11.18
C ALA A 54 -18.69 13.07 -9.91
N ARG A 55 -19.09 11.80 -9.64
CA ARG A 55 -19.81 11.38 -8.43
C ARG A 55 -18.89 10.82 -7.35
N SER A 56 -17.57 10.87 -7.50
CA SER A 56 -16.61 10.25 -6.58
C SER A 56 -16.78 10.66 -5.12
N ARG A 57 -17.26 11.88 -4.84
CA ARG A 57 -17.57 12.34 -3.47
C ARG A 57 -18.79 11.67 -2.84
N LEU A 58 -19.63 11.02 -3.64
CA LEU A 58 -20.85 10.34 -3.20
C LEU A 58 -20.69 8.81 -3.25
N VAL A 59 -19.48 8.33 -3.57
CA VAL A 59 -19.22 6.90 -3.69
C VAL A 59 -19.39 6.20 -2.34
N PRO A 60 -20.19 5.12 -2.28
CA PRO A 60 -20.29 4.32 -1.05
C PRO A 60 -18.96 3.71 -0.68
N ASN A 61 -18.68 3.58 0.62
CA ASN A 61 -17.45 2.96 1.11
C ASN A 61 -17.23 1.53 0.61
N SER A 62 -18.27 0.81 0.25
CA SER A 62 -18.19 -0.53 -0.31
C SER A 62 -17.78 -0.59 -1.78
N VAL A 63 -17.98 0.49 -2.55
CA VAL A 63 -17.50 0.58 -3.94
C VAL A 63 -15.99 0.82 -3.90
N THR A 64 -15.22 -0.09 -4.51
CA THR A 64 -13.77 -0.12 -4.40
C THR A 64 -13.05 0.47 -5.61
N GLY A 65 -13.77 0.62 -6.72
CA GLY A 65 -13.24 1.21 -7.94
C GLY A 65 -14.11 0.91 -9.15
N TRP A 66 -13.78 1.52 -10.29
CA TRP A 66 -14.41 1.24 -11.58
C TRP A 66 -13.43 1.44 -12.72
N TYR A 67 -13.67 0.72 -13.84
CA TYR A 67 -12.86 0.80 -15.04
C TYR A 67 -13.66 0.43 -16.30
N VAL A 68 -13.17 0.87 -17.46
CA VAL A 68 -13.75 0.48 -18.75
C VAL A 68 -13.25 -0.90 -19.15
N ASP A 69 -14.16 -1.82 -19.39
CA ASP A 69 -13.89 -3.13 -20.01
C ASP A 69 -14.45 -3.16 -21.44
N PRO A 70 -13.60 -2.97 -22.46
CA PRO A 70 -14.04 -3.01 -23.86
C PRO A 70 -14.55 -4.38 -24.29
N ALA A 71 -14.07 -5.47 -23.68
CA ALA A 71 -14.45 -6.83 -24.04
C ALA A 71 -15.90 -7.14 -23.68
N SER A 72 -16.36 -6.72 -22.51
CA SER A 72 -17.76 -6.85 -22.09
C SER A 72 -18.62 -5.66 -22.49
N ASN A 73 -18.07 -4.64 -23.18
CA ASN A 73 -18.73 -3.39 -23.53
C ASN A 73 -19.41 -2.75 -22.32
N SER A 74 -18.72 -2.65 -21.20
CA SER A 74 -19.24 -2.11 -19.94
C SER A 74 -18.20 -1.33 -19.16
N VAL A 75 -18.68 -0.47 -18.26
CA VAL A 75 -17.88 0.00 -17.12
C VAL A 75 -18.10 -1.00 -15.98
N VAL A 76 -17.02 -1.62 -15.55
CA VAL A 76 -17.03 -2.55 -14.42
C VAL A 76 -16.90 -1.74 -13.13
N VAL A 77 -17.77 -1.98 -12.16
CA VAL A 77 -17.75 -1.36 -10.84
C VAL A 77 -17.51 -2.46 -9.81
N SER A 78 -16.32 -2.45 -9.21
CA SER A 78 -15.92 -3.41 -8.18
C SER A 78 -16.44 -2.96 -6.82
N THR A 79 -16.96 -3.90 -6.02
CA THR A 79 -17.59 -3.59 -4.74
C THR A 79 -17.56 -4.77 -3.77
N THR A 80 -17.60 -4.47 -2.47
CA THR A 80 -17.85 -5.45 -1.40
C THR A 80 -19.33 -5.53 -1.01
N ASP A 81 -20.21 -4.69 -1.60
CA ASP A 81 -21.66 -4.66 -1.41
C ASP A 81 -22.36 -4.33 -2.72
N ASP A 82 -22.88 -5.34 -3.37
CA ASP A 82 -23.55 -5.21 -4.67
C ASP A 82 -24.77 -4.28 -4.63
N ALA A 83 -25.50 -4.22 -3.53
CA ALA A 83 -26.70 -3.36 -3.41
C ALA A 83 -26.30 -1.87 -3.41
N ALA A 84 -25.26 -1.52 -2.67
CA ALA A 84 -24.71 -0.17 -2.64
C ALA A 84 -24.16 0.25 -4.02
N ALA A 85 -23.47 -0.67 -4.73
CA ALA A 85 -22.96 -0.39 -6.07
C ALA A 85 -24.10 -0.18 -7.08
N ARG A 86 -25.17 -0.96 -7.04
CA ARG A 86 -26.38 -0.75 -7.87
C ARG A 86 -27.03 0.61 -7.61
N THR A 87 -27.08 1.03 -6.34
CA THR A 87 -27.61 2.34 -5.98
C THR A 87 -26.73 3.47 -6.51
N PHE A 88 -25.42 3.36 -6.37
CA PHE A 88 -24.44 4.33 -6.87
C PHE A 88 -24.50 4.49 -8.40
N THR A 89 -24.73 3.39 -9.11
CA THR A 89 -24.78 3.35 -10.58
C THR A 89 -26.21 3.48 -11.13
N ALA A 90 -27.19 3.75 -10.31
CA ALA A 90 -28.59 3.84 -10.73
C ALA A 90 -28.82 4.80 -11.89
N GLY A 91 -29.59 4.36 -12.88
CA GLY A 91 -29.87 5.10 -14.11
C GLY A 91 -28.78 5.01 -15.19
N GLN A 92 -27.65 4.34 -14.92
CA GLN A 92 -26.61 4.13 -15.91
C GLN A 92 -26.80 2.79 -16.63
N ARG A 93 -26.56 2.81 -17.98
CA ARG A 93 -26.53 1.62 -18.82
C ARG A 93 -25.09 1.16 -19.03
N ASN A 94 -24.90 -0.08 -19.43
CA ASN A 94 -23.57 -0.67 -19.66
C ASN A 94 -22.66 -0.66 -18.42
N VAL A 95 -23.24 -0.89 -17.25
CA VAL A 95 -22.52 -1.13 -15.99
C VAL A 95 -22.57 -2.61 -15.66
N ARG A 96 -21.43 -3.19 -15.29
CA ARG A 96 -21.30 -4.53 -14.72
C ARG A 96 -20.81 -4.39 -13.28
N ILE A 97 -21.50 -5.00 -12.33
CA ILE A 97 -21.06 -5.06 -10.95
C ILE A 97 -20.16 -6.29 -10.78
N GLU A 98 -19.02 -6.10 -10.15
CA GLU A 98 -18.06 -7.14 -9.82
C GLU A 98 -17.87 -7.17 -8.31
N HIS A 99 -18.26 -8.30 -7.70
CA HIS A 99 -18.05 -8.50 -6.27
C HIS A 99 -16.58 -8.78 -5.97
N VAL A 100 -16.00 -8.07 -5.01
CA VAL A 100 -14.64 -8.30 -4.51
C VAL A 100 -14.68 -8.55 -3.01
N ASN A 101 -13.79 -9.43 -2.53
CA ASN A 101 -13.81 -9.85 -1.12
C ASN A 101 -13.19 -8.83 -0.16
N ALA A 102 -12.46 -7.84 -0.68
CA ALA A 102 -11.80 -6.83 0.13
C ALA A 102 -11.62 -5.52 -0.63
N ARG A 103 -11.55 -4.43 0.13
CA ARG A 103 -11.24 -3.10 -0.38
C ARG A 103 -9.73 -2.96 -0.61
N PRO A 104 -9.26 -2.33 -1.70
CA PRO A 104 -7.87 -1.89 -1.84
C PRO A 104 -7.48 -0.97 -0.68
N ARG A 105 -6.25 -1.08 -0.23
CA ARG A 105 -5.66 -0.25 0.82
C ARG A 105 -4.35 0.33 0.32
N LEU A 106 -4.03 1.52 0.79
CA LEU A 106 -2.66 2.00 0.68
C LEU A 106 -1.79 1.08 1.54
N LEU A 107 -0.70 0.61 0.97
CA LEU A 107 0.31 -0.12 1.70
C LEU A 107 1.32 0.91 2.20
N ALA A 108 1.57 0.87 3.50
CA ALA A 108 2.62 1.66 4.12
C ALA A 108 3.74 0.70 4.53
N ASP A 109 4.97 1.12 4.29
CA ASP A 109 6.13 0.39 4.74
C ASP A 109 6.32 0.59 6.24
N LEU A 110 6.79 -0.46 6.91
CA LEU A 110 7.16 -0.44 8.32
C LEU A 110 8.67 -0.66 8.38
N ARG A 111 9.39 0.39 8.78
CA ARG A 111 10.86 0.45 8.76
C ARG A 111 11.43 0.57 10.16
N GLY A 112 12.66 0.17 10.35
CA GLY A 112 13.40 0.51 11.56
C GLY A 112 13.55 2.01 11.74
N GLY A 113 13.34 2.52 12.95
CA GLY A 113 13.27 3.96 13.24
C GLY A 113 11.87 4.57 13.20
N ASP A 114 10.91 3.95 12.53
CA ASP A 114 9.53 4.46 12.47
C ASP A 114 8.90 4.65 13.85
N THR A 115 8.11 5.71 13.98
CA THR A 115 7.30 5.94 15.19
C THR A 115 6.26 4.84 15.37
N ILE A 116 6.18 4.30 16.59
CA ILE A 116 5.05 3.47 17.01
C ILE A 116 4.43 4.03 18.29
N THR A 117 3.10 3.97 18.36
CA THR A 117 2.33 4.44 19.52
C THR A 117 1.39 3.36 20.00
N THR A 118 1.14 3.30 21.32
CA THR A 118 0.18 2.34 21.87
C THR A 118 -1.14 3.01 22.23
N SER A 119 -2.23 2.25 22.13
CA SER A 119 -3.60 2.69 22.46
C SER A 119 -3.80 3.11 23.92
N VAL A 120 -2.87 2.75 24.80
CA VAL A 120 -2.89 3.13 26.23
C VAL A 120 -2.03 4.35 26.56
N GLY A 121 -1.47 5.00 25.56
CA GLY A 121 -0.61 6.18 25.69
C GLY A 121 0.86 5.81 25.91
N GLY A 122 1.64 5.92 24.88
CA GLY A 122 3.08 5.67 24.86
C GLY A 122 3.61 5.82 23.45
N ARG A 123 4.87 6.21 23.31
CA ARG A 123 5.57 6.37 22.05
C ARG A 123 6.93 5.69 22.14
N CYS A 124 7.22 4.89 21.16
CA CYS A 124 8.48 4.20 20.96
C CYS A 124 8.83 4.15 19.46
N SER A 125 9.87 3.43 19.13
CA SER A 125 10.34 3.27 17.76
C SER A 125 10.34 1.80 17.35
N VAL A 126 10.18 1.55 16.06
CA VAL A 126 10.45 0.25 15.44
C VAL A 126 11.96 -0.02 15.52
N GLY A 127 12.35 -1.14 16.08
CA GLY A 127 13.71 -1.64 15.94
C GLY A 127 13.87 -2.34 14.60
N PHE A 128 13.48 -3.59 14.54
CA PHE A 128 13.63 -4.40 13.34
C PHE A 128 12.37 -5.18 13.02
N ASN A 129 12.21 -5.51 11.77
CA ASN A 129 11.21 -6.45 11.31
C ASN A 129 11.76 -7.88 11.33
N ALA A 130 10.95 -8.80 11.83
CA ALA A 130 11.33 -10.22 11.94
C ALA A 130 10.12 -11.12 11.72
N ILE A 131 10.40 -12.41 11.49
CA ILE A 131 9.39 -13.45 11.34
C ILE A 131 9.71 -14.66 12.22
N SER A 132 8.67 -15.39 12.62
CA SER A 132 8.78 -16.76 13.15
C SER A 132 7.75 -17.61 12.41
N GLY A 133 8.22 -18.53 11.59
CA GLY A 133 7.37 -19.27 10.67
C GLY A 133 6.61 -18.33 9.71
N ARG A 134 5.29 -18.23 9.87
CA ARG A 134 4.43 -17.36 9.03
C ARG A 134 3.98 -16.08 9.75
N THR A 135 4.34 -15.94 11.01
CA THR A 135 3.94 -14.80 11.84
C THR A 135 4.97 -13.69 11.72
N ARG A 136 4.48 -12.48 11.56
CA ARG A 136 5.25 -11.26 11.36
C ARG A 136 5.34 -10.47 12.68
N TYR A 137 6.52 -9.93 12.99
CA TYR A 137 6.75 -9.17 14.20
C TYR A 137 7.56 -7.90 13.95
N VAL A 138 7.27 -6.87 14.74
CA VAL A 138 8.18 -5.76 15.01
C VAL A 138 8.91 -6.10 16.31
N ILE A 139 10.23 -6.00 16.29
CA ILE A 139 11.08 -6.00 17.47
C ILE A 139 11.20 -4.56 17.97
N THR A 140 10.98 -4.32 19.24
CA THR A 140 11.15 -3.02 19.92
C THR A 140 11.62 -3.28 21.35
N ALA A 141 11.74 -2.25 22.19
CA ALA A 141 12.13 -2.42 23.59
C ALA A 141 11.05 -3.13 24.43
N GLY A 142 11.47 -3.87 25.45
CA GLY A 142 10.60 -4.57 26.38
C GLY A 142 9.80 -3.60 27.26
N HIS A 143 10.43 -2.52 27.73
CA HIS A 143 9.74 -1.50 28.51
C HIS A 143 8.63 -0.80 27.71
N CYS A 144 8.75 -0.72 26.37
CA CYS A 144 7.67 -0.26 25.48
C CYS A 144 6.51 -1.26 25.49
N THR A 145 6.78 -2.55 25.22
CA THR A 145 5.73 -3.57 25.15
C THR A 145 5.11 -3.87 26.51
N LYS A 146 5.79 -3.59 27.63
CA LYS A 146 5.23 -3.66 29.00
C LYS A 146 4.00 -2.77 29.19
N LEU A 147 3.87 -1.69 28.39
CA LEU A 147 2.67 -0.84 28.39
C LEU A 147 1.42 -1.59 27.90
N GLY A 148 1.58 -2.63 27.09
CA GLY A 148 0.46 -3.37 26.51
C GLY A 148 -0.25 -2.62 25.37
N GLY A 149 -1.51 -3.02 25.14
CA GLY A 149 -2.37 -2.38 24.14
C GLY A 149 -2.12 -2.83 22.71
N THR A 150 -2.79 -2.17 21.79
CA THR A 150 -2.56 -2.28 20.34
C THR A 150 -1.62 -1.18 19.90
N TRP A 151 -0.61 -1.54 19.16
CA TRP A 151 0.37 -0.60 18.62
C TRP A 151 -0.02 -0.18 17.20
N SER A 152 0.24 1.09 16.89
CA SER A 152 -0.04 1.72 15.61
C SER A 152 1.21 2.38 15.06
N GLY A 153 1.31 2.47 13.74
CA GLY A 153 2.41 3.17 13.05
C GLY A 153 2.25 4.69 12.99
N PRO A 154 3.10 5.38 12.21
CA PRO A 154 3.18 6.84 12.19
C PRO A 154 1.86 7.54 11.79
N ASP A 155 1.05 6.91 10.95
CA ASP A 155 -0.24 7.43 10.46
C ASP A 155 -1.43 7.07 11.38
N GLY A 156 -1.18 6.42 12.53
CA GLY A 156 -2.20 5.91 13.44
C GLY A 156 -2.85 4.59 13.00
N THR A 157 -2.46 4.02 11.86
CA THR A 157 -2.96 2.72 11.42
C THR A 157 -2.44 1.62 12.33
N ALA A 158 -3.34 0.77 12.85
CA ALA A 158 -2.95 -0.32 13.72
C ALA A 158 -1.95 -1.28 13.06
N ILE A 159 -0.90 -1.63 13.77
CA ILE A 159 0.06 -2.70 13.44
C ILE A 159 -0.48 -4.00 14.01
N GLY A 160 -0.71 -4.04 15.34
CA GLY A 160 -1.24 -5.18 16.05
C GLY A 160 -0.96 -5.16 17.56
N PRO A 161 -1.28 -6.24 18.27
CA PRO A 161 -1.12 -6.35 19.70
C PRO A 161 0.34 -6.69 20.11
N VAL A 162 0.67 -6.45 21.37
CA VAL A 162 1.89 -7.00 21.98
C VAL A 162 1.82 -8.52 21.95
N ALA A 163 2.87 -9.17 21.45
CA ALA A 163 3.00 -10.62 21.41
C ALA A 163 3.88 -11.15 22.55
N LYS A 164 4.98 -10.46 22.85
CA LYS A 164 5.96 -10.84 23.87
C LYS A 164 6.55 -9.61 24.53
N THR A 165 6.92 -9.76 25.81
CA THR A 165 7.63 -8.73 26.60
C THR A 165 8.63 -9.40 27.49
N THR A 166 9.86 -8.93 27.46
CA THR A 166 10.91 -9.27 28.44
C THR A 166 11.48 -7.98 29.00
N PHE A 167 11.03 -7.63 30.19
CA PHE A 167 11.45 -6.47 30.96
C PHE A 167 10.88 -6.55 32.39
N PRO A 168 11.65 -6.30 33.46
CA PRO A 168 13.10 -6.09 33.50
C PRO A 168 13.90 -7.38 33.32
N GLY A 169 15.19 -7.34 33.56
CA GLY A 169 16.15 -8.41 33.32
C GLY A 169 16.82 -8.25 31.97
N HIS A 170 16.07 -8.21 30.92
CA HIS A 170 16.44 -7.80 29.56
C HIS A 170 15.40 -6.79 29.04
N ASP A 171 15.71 -6.09 27.92
CA ASP A 171 14.83 -5.04 27.41
C ASP A 171 14.50 -5.23 25.93
N PHE A 172 13.64 -6.21 25.65
CA PHE A 172 13.13 -6.46 24.30
C PHE A 172 11.70 -6.98 24.31
N GLY A 173 10.96 -6.65 23.25
CA GLY A 173 9.60 -7.08 23.09
C GLY A 173 9.16 -7.18 21.63
N LEU A 174 8.02 -7.80 21.41
CA LEU A 174 7.44 -8.04 20.10
C LEU A 174 6.04 -7.48 19.99
N VAL A 175 5.79 -6.77 18.90
CA VAL A 175 4.44 -6.45 18.43
C VAL A 175 4.14 -7.33 17.22
N GLU A 176 3.04 -8.09 17.26
CA GLU A 176 2.61 -8.90 16.12
C GLU A 176 2.04 -8.02 15.01
N VAL A 177 2.50 -8.19 13.78
CA VAL A 177 1.97 -7.45 12.62
C VAL A 177 0.80 -8.21 12.04
N THR A 178 -0.39 -7.99 12.61
CA THR A 178 -1.65 -8.62 12.17
C THR A 178 -2.31 -7.86 11.04
N SER A 179 -2.07 -6.57 10.96
CA SER A 179 -2.62 -5.70 9.92
C SER A 179 -1.98 -5.98 8.56
N LYS A 180 -2.83 -6.08 7.52
CA LYS A 180 -2.37 -6.19 6.13
C LYS A 180 -2.07 -4.82 5.50
N ALA A 181 -2.31 -3.73 6.21
CA ALA A 181 -1.98 -2.38 5.76
C ALA A 181 -0.46 -2.12 5.78
N TRP A 182 0.27 -2.87 6.63
CA TRP A 182 1.70 -2.72 6.77
C TRP A 182 2.47 -3.76 5.98
N GLN A 183 3.43 -3.29 5.20
CA GLN A 183 4.46 -4.10 4.58
C GLN A 183 5.74 -3.96 5.42
N GLN A 184 6.21 -5.05 5.98
CA GLN A 184 7.51 -5.08 6.65
C GLN A 184 8.63 -5.00 5.60
N THR A 185 9.60 -4.13 5.83
CA THR A 185 10.80 -4.02 5.02
C THR A 185 12.03 -4.48 5.81
N HIS A 186 13.14 -4.60 5.17
CA HIS A 186 14.46 -4.80 5.78
C HIS A 186 15.23 -3.47 5.91
N ASP A 187 14.53 -2.34 5.76
CA ASP A 187 15.14 -1.02 5.77
C ASP A 187 15.07 -0.40 7.15
N VAL A 188 16.06 0.41 7.45
CA VAL A 188 16.17 1.27 8.64
C VAL A 188 16.38 2.71 8.17
N ASP A 189 15.67 3.66 8.75
CA ASP A 189 15.78 5.07 8.42
C ASP A 189 17.20 5.61 8.69
N SER A 190 17.68 6.50 7.83
CA SER A 190 18.97 7.18 7.97
C SER A 190 18.90 8.60 7.39
N ASP A 191 19.91 9.43 7.65
CA ASP A 191 19.97 10.81 7.14
C ASP A 191 19.96 10.89 5.61
N ASP A 192 20.51 9.88 4.93
CA ASP A 192 20.64 9.82 3.46
C ASP A 192 19.56 8.93 2.81
N GLY A 193 18.50 8.58 3.56
CA GLY A 193 17.42 7.72 3.10
C GLY A 193 17.28 6.45 3.95
N TYR A 194 17.65 5.27 3.43
CA TYR A 194 17.47 4.01 4.13
C TYR A 194 18.74 3.16 4.12
N LEU A 195 19.05 2.55 5.28
CA LEU A 195 20.06 1.50 5.40
C LEU A 195 19.39 0.14 5.25
N ASN A 196 19.97 -0.72 4.43
CA ASN A 196 19.49 -2.09 4.28
C ASN A 196 20.10 -3.00 5.35
N VAL A 197 19.27 -3.75 6.06
CA VAL A 197 19.73 -4.78 6.99
C VAL A 197 20.18 -6.01 6.21
N ALA A 198 21.49 -6.29 6.19
CA ALA A 198 22.06 -7.45 5.49
C ALA A 198 22.41 -8.62 6.44
N GLY A 199 22.48 -8.38 7.74
CA GLY A 199 22.84 -9.39 8.74
C GLY A 199 22.84 -8.85 10.15
N ASP A 200 23.45 -9.61 11.06
CA ASP A 200 23.50 -9.32 12.50
C ASP A 200 24.89 -9.52 13.12
N ALA A 201 25.96 -9.39 12.34
CA ALA A 201 27.33 -9.51 12.84
C ALA A 201 27.59 -8.43 13.92
N PRO A 202 28.02 -8.81 15.14
CA PRO A 202 28.18 -7.86 16.24
C PRO A 202 29.38 -6.94 16.02
N ALA A 203 29.19 -5.65 16.32
CA ALA A 203 30.24 -4.66 16.37
C ALA A 203 31.12 -4.85 17.61
N ALA A 204 32.42 -4.64 17.46
CA ALA A 204 33.37 -4.68 18.58
C ALA A 204 33.43 -3.32 19.29
N VAL A 205 34.01 -3.30 20.49
CA VAL A 205 34.32 -2.05 21.20
C VAL A 205 35.29 -1.21 20.33
N GLY A 206 34.89 0.06 20.11
CA GLY A 206 35.58 1.01 19.23
C GLY A 206 34.95 1.14 17.84
N ASP A 207 34.14 0.18 17.40
CA ASP A 207 33.44 0.25 16.13
C ASP A 207 32.32 1.31 16.16
N GLN A 208 31.99 1.83 15.00
CA GLN A 208 30.87 2.75 14.84
C GLN A 208 29.54 2.00 14.96
N ALA A 209 28.60 2.60 15.67
CA ALA A 209 27.21 2.21 15.69
C ALA A 209 26.32 3.45 15.52
N CYS A 210 25.18 3.29 14.88
CA CYS A 210 24.23 4.38 14.59
C CYS A 210 22.82 3.98 15.06
N LEU A 211 22.17 4.88 15.77
CA LEU A 211 20.76 4.80 16.16
C LEU A 211 19.88 5.39 15.07
N SER A 212 18.76 4.74 14.80
CA SER A 212 17.63 5.34 14.11
C SER A 212 16.42 5.30 15.04
N GLY A 213 15.99 6.47 15.48
CA GLY A 213 14.92 6.65 16.44
C GLY A 213 13.89 7.68 15.99
N SER A 214 12.65 7.49 16.42
CA SER A 214 11.51 8.27 15.94
C SER A 214 11.44 9.71 16.45
N THR A 215 12.27 10.07 17.44
CA THR A 215 12.30 11.41 18.04
C THR A 215 13.53 12.20 17.61
N SER A 216 14.72 11.63 17.80
CA SER A 216 15.97 12.32 17.49
C SER A 216 16.47 12.08 16.07
N GLY A 217 15.95 11.06 15.35
CA GLY A 217 16.38 10.70 14.01
C GLY A 217 17.60 9.78 14.03
N HIS A 218 18.57 10.07 13.17
CA HIS A 218 19.76 9.24 12.98
C HIS A 218 20.98 9.83 13.67
N HIS A 219 21.62 9.08 14.57
CA HIS A 219 22.78 9.51 15.34
C HIS A 219 23.80 8.40 15.44
N CYS A 220 25.05 8.72 15.16
CA CYS A 220 26.15 7.77 15.23
C CYS A 220 27.10 8.06 16.39
N GLY A 221 27.72 6.98 16.88
CA GLY A 221 28.74 7.01 17.94
C GLY A 221 29.59 5.76 17.87
N LYS A 222 30.25 5.43 18.96
CA LYS A 222 31.09 4.26 19.10
C LYS A 222 30.60 3.33 20.17
N VAL A 223 30.78 2.05 19.99
CA VAL A 223 30.61 1.04 21.03
C VAL A 223 31.71 1.26 22.08
N GLU A 224 31.33 1.43 23.35
CA GLU A 224 32.26 1.69 24.45
C GLU A 224 32.44 0.49 25.36
N ALA A 225 31.36 -0.30 25.59
CA ALA A 225 31.36 -1.47 26.40
C ALA A 225 30.28 -2.48 25.96
N VAL A 226 30.48 -3.74 26.24
CA VAL A 226 29.50 -4.81 26.00
C VAL A 226 29.22 -5.52 27.32
N ASP A 227 28.10 -6.25 27.37
CA ASP A 227 27.67 -7.05 28.53
C ASP A 227 27.53 -6.22 29.82
N GLU A 228 27.01 -5.01 29.70
CA GLU A 228 26.81 -4.08 30.81
C GLU A 228 25.46 -4.29 31.48
N THR A 229 25.45 -4.21 32.83
CA THR A 229 24.23 -4.22 33.62
C THR A 229 23.87 -2.77 33.96
N VAL A 230 22.65 -2.34 33.61
CA VAL A 230 22.16 -0.97 33.87
C VAL A 230 20.98 -1.02 34.83
N ASN A 231 21.02 -0.19 35.85
CA ASN A 231 19.92 0.01 36.78
C ASN A 231 19.21 1.33 36.48
N TYR A 232 18.00 1.24 35.91
CA TYR A 232 17.15 2.39 35.59
C TYR A 232 16.36 2.94 36.78
N GLY A 233 16.47 2.33 37.96
CA GLY A 233 15.72 2.66 39.17
C GLY A 233 14.47 1.78 39.35
N ASP A 234 13.81 1.93 40.50
CA ASP A 234 12.54 1.28 40.84
C ASP A 234 12.50 -0.24 40.61
N GLY A 235 13.67 -0.91 40.60
CA GLY A 235 13.81 -2.34 40.34
C GLY A 235 13.97 -2.73 38.87
N ASP A 236 13.97 -1.76 38.00
CA ASP A 236 14.16 -1.98 36.56
C ASP A 236 15.66 -2.12 36.23
N VAL A 237 16.23 -3.30 36.52
CA VAL A 237 17.63 -3.67 36.21
C VAL A 237 17.65 -4.49 34.93
N VAL A 238 18.50 -4.10 33.97
CA VAL A 238 18.66 -4.75 32.65
C VAL A 238 20.10 -5.19 32.47
N ASN A 239 20.30 -6.43 32.05
CA ASN A 239 21.61 -7.07 31.90
C ASN A 239 21.97 -7.27 30.41
N GLY A 240 23.26 -7.45 30.15
CA GLY A 240 23.75 -7.81 28.81
C GLY A 240 23.64 -6.67 27.77
N LEU A 241 23.54 -5.42 28.22
CA LEU A 241 23.46 -4.30 27.34
C LEU A 241 24.81 -3.90 26.74
N THR A 242 24.77 -3.31 25.57
CA THR A 242 25.93 -2.67 24.93
C THR A 242 25.82 -1.16 25.10
N ARG A 243 26.90 -0.56 25.61
CA ARG A 243 27.00 0.90 25.79
C ARG A 243 27.65 1.58 24.59
N THR A 244 27.14 2.76 24.25
CA THR A 244 27.71 3.64 23.23
C THR A 244 27.71 5.10 23.71
N ASN A 245 28.47 5.94 23.01
CA ASN A 245 28.44 7.40 23.22
C ASN A 245 27.52 8.14 22.22
N MET A 246 26.56 7.43 21.62
CA MET A 246 25.50 8.06 20.86
C MET A 246 24.58 8.85 21.79
N CYS A 247 23.88 9.85 21.25
CA CYS A 247 22.76 10.47 21.94
C CYS A 247 21.44 9.79 21.58
N ALA A 248 20.43 9.96 22.44
CA ALA A 248 19.05 9.57 22.21
C ALA A 248 18.12 10.47 23.01
N GLU A 249 16.86 10.53 22.57
CA GLU A 249 15.80 11.29 23.23
C GLU A 249 14.62 10.37 23.61
N ALA A 250 13.74 10.85 24.48
CA ALA A 250 12.54 10.12 24.86
C ALA A 250 11.67 9.85 23.64
N GLY A 251 11.28 8.59 23.42
CA GLY A 251 10.56 8.11 22.24
C GLY A 251 11.42 7.33 21.23
N ASP A 252 12.76 7.46 21.31
CA ASP A 252 13.68 6.64 20.50
C ASP A 252 13.78 5.20 21.02
N SER A 253 13.24 4.92 22.19
CA SER A 253 13.17 3.58 22.81
C SER A 253 12.73 2.52 21.81
N GLY A 254 13.47 1.42 21.74
CA GLY A 254 13.23 0.34 20.80
C GLY A 254 13.76 0.58 19.39
N GLY A 255 14.26 1.78 19.07
CA GLY A 255 14.82 2.14 17.77
C GLY A 255 16.01 1.26 17.36
N SER A 256 16.26 1.21 16.06
CA SER A 256 17.28 0.34 15.46
C SER A 256 18.67 0.84 15.75
N ILE A 257 19.55 -0.04 16.18
CA ILE A 257 20.99 0.21 16.21
C ILE A 257 21.67 -0.60 15.10
N MET A 258 22.39 0.09 14.23
CA MET A 258 23.10 -0.47 13.07
C MET A 258 24.59 -0.21 13.17
N SER A 259 25.41 -1.14 12.62
CA SER A 259 26.82 -0.90 12.30
C SER A 259 27.04 -1.29 10.84
N GLY A 260 27.21 -0.29 9.97
CA GLY A 260 27.06 -0.50 8.53
C GLY A 260 25.67 -1.11 8.24
N THR A 261 25.65 -2.23 7.53
CA THR A 261 24.41 -2.99 7.24
C THR A 261 24.08 -4.08 8.26
N GLN A 262 24.78 -4.13 9.37
CA GLN A 262 24.59 -5.16 10.38
C GLN A 262 23.71 -4.64 11.54
N ALA A 263 22.59 -5.30 11.79
CA ALA A 263 21.72 -5.03 12.93
C ALA A 263 22.47 -5.36 14.25
N GLN A 264 22.56 -4.39 15.14
CA GLN A 264 23.25 -4.54 16.43
C GLN A 264 22.27 -4.81 17.57
N GLY A 265 21.15 -4.09 17.61
CA GLY A 265 20.19 -4.21 18.70
C GLY A 265 19.11 -3.13 18.68
N THR A 266 18.35 -3.09 19.75
CA THR A 266 17.29 -2.09 19.98
C THR A 266 17.62 -1.20 21.17
N LEU A 267 17.42 0.11 21.02
CA LEU A 267 17.68 1.08 22.08
C LEU A 267 16.87 0.75 23.34
N SER A 268 17.57 0.55 24.46
CA SER A 268 16.97 0.39 25.80
C SER A 268 16.79 1.73 26.49
N GLY A 269 17.84 2.53 26.59
CA GLY A 269 17.81 3.80 27.26
C GLY A 269 19.13 4.53 27.19
N GLY A 270 19.26 5.61 27.99
CA GLY A 270 20.49 6.41 27.98
C GLY A 270 20.52 7.46 29.05
N THR A 271 21.61 8.23 29.05
CA THR A 271 21.80 9.43 29.88
C THR A 271 22.17 10.61 29.00
N GLY A 272 21.86 11.84 29.44
CA GLY A 272 22.11 13.03 28.65
C GLY A 272 21.04 13.26 27.60
N GLY A 273 21.42 13.78 26.45
CA GLY A 273 20.55 14.07 25.31
C GLY A 273 21.35 14.60 24.14
N CYS A 274 20.72 14.84 22.99
CA CYS A 274 21.44 15.20 21.78
C CYS A 274 22.02 16.62 21.79
N LEU A 275 21.56 17.49 22.68
CA LEU A 275 22.12 18.83 22.84
C LEU A 275 23.47 18.86 23.60
N LEU A 276 23.66 17.96 24.55
CA LEU A 276 24.81 17.99 25.45
C LEU A 276 25.72 16.77 25.30
N GLY A 277 25.37 15.87 24.42
CA GLY A 277 25.94 14.54 24.31
C GLY A 277 25.32 13.58 25.32
N GLY A 278 25.48 12.30 25.09
CA GLY A 278 24.87 11.28 25.93
C GLY A 278 25.59 9.93 25.84
N GLN A 279 25.15 9.02 26.67
CA GLN A 279 25.46 7.59 26.57
C GLN A 279 24.17 6.86 26.34
N THR A 280 24.18 5.90 25.45
CA THR A 280 23.03 5.02 25.20
C THR A 280 23.39 3.57 25.43
N TYR A 281 22.37 2.80 25.74
CA TYR A 281 22.44 1.37 25.97
C TYR A 281 21.45 0.67 25.04
N TYR A 282 21.89 -0.37 24.37
CA TYR A 282 21.01 -1.17 23.53
C TYR A 282 21.07 -2.66 23.88
N GLN A 283 19.94 -3.34 23.73
CA GLN A 283 19.85 -4.79 23.86
C GLN A 283 20.33 -5.46 22.59
N PRO A 284 21.32 -6.36 22.62
CA PRO A 284 21.86 -7.01 21.44
C PRO A 284 20.80 -7.82 20.67
N ILE A 285 20.76 -7.66 19.34
CA ILE A 285 19.72 -8.27 18.50
C ILE A 285 19.77 -9.81 18.52
N ARG A 286 20.95 -10.41 18.55
CA ARG A 286 21.12 -11.88 18.56
C ARG A 286 20.45 -12.54 19.74
N GLU A 287 20.46 -11.87 20.88
CA GLU A 287 19.79 -12.34 22.07
C GLU A 287 18.26 -12.38 21.84
N VAL A 288 17.70 -11.32 21.30
CA VAL A 288 16.27 -11.21 20.96
C VAL A 288 15.86 -12.32 19.99
N LEU A 289 16.64 -12.48 18.91
CA LEU A 289 16.38 -13.49 17.87
C LEU A 289 16.39 -14.89 18.46
N SER A 290 17.40 -15.18 19.32
CA SER A 290 17.53 -16.49 19.99
C SER A 290 16.42 -16.75 20.99
N ALA A 291 16.10 -15.75 21.85
CA ALA A 291 15.11 -15.89 22.91
C ALA A 291 13.70 -16.18 22.38
N TYR A 292 13.37 -15.63 21.23
CA TYR A 292 12.02 -15.73 20.64
C TYR A 292 11.93 -16.59 19.38
N GLY A 293 13.05 -17.17 18.92
CA GLY A 293 13.09 -18.01 17.73
C GLY A 293 12.72 -17.24 16.46
N LEU A 294 13.32 -16.07 16.28
CA LEU A 294 13.02 -15.16 15.17
C LEU A 294 14.07 -15.25 14.07
N THR A 295 13.62 -14.97 12.86
CA THR A 295 14.46 -14.68 11.71
C THR A 295 14.30 -13.21 11.35
N LEU A 296 15.41 -12.47 11.34
CA LEU A 296 15.45 -11.06 10.94
C LEU A 296 15.11 -10.93 9.46
N LEU A 297 14.35 -9.92 9.08
CA LEU A 297 14.18 -9.58 7.67
C LEU A 297 15.46 -8.93 7.17
N THR A 298 16.07 -9.53 6.16
CA THR A 298 17.31 -9.04 5.53
C THR A 298 17.13 -8.90 4.04
N GLY A 299 17.85 -7.94 3.45
CA GLY A 299 17.93 -7.73 2.01
C GLY A 299 19.36 -7.89 1.49
N PRO A 300 19.56 -7.86 0.16
CA PRO A 300 20.91 -7.86 -0.40
C PRO A 300 21.65 -6.59 0.04
N PRO A 301 22.99 -6.64 0.22
CA PRO A 301 23.78 -5.43 0.48
C PRO A 301 23.52 -4.36 -0.58
N SER A 302 23.47 -3.09 -0.17
CA SER A 302 23.28 -1.98 -1.09
C SER A 302 24.38 -1.95 -2.17
N ALA A 303 24.06 -1.38 -3.34
CA ALA A 303 25.00 -1.35 -4.48
C ALA A 303 26.30 -0.61 -4.16
N ASP A 304 26.26 0.31 -3.19
CA ASP A 304 27.42 1.14 -2.77
C ASP A 304 28.41 0.41 -1.85
N GLU A 305 28.07 -0.77 -1.35
CA GLU A 305 28.93 -1.58 -0.48
C GLU A 305 29.65 -2.73 -1.21
N ARG A 306 29.57 -2.78 -2.56
CA ARG A 306 30.21 -3.84 -3.39
C ARG A 306 31.45 -3.35 -4.11
#